data_75947e9cf0f242817658daafa0ac3f83
#
_entry.id   75947e9cf0f242817658daafa0ac3f83
#
_cell.length_a   1.000
_cell.length_b   1.000
_cell.length_c   1.000
_cell.angle_alpha   90.00
_cell.angle_beta   90.00
_cell.angle_gamma   90.00
#
_symmetry.space_group_name_H-M   'P 1'
#
loop_
_entity.id
_entity.type
_entity.pdbx_description
1 polymer ?
#
loop_
_entity_poly.entity_id
_entity_poly.type
_entity_poly.pdbx_seq_one_letter_code
_entity_poly.pdbx_strand_id
1 'polypeptide(L)'
;MLSSILDQGSYLILSDFERQQQVLTLARSLIFEGVEKLNGPASRQELEQQGLSLLHNVLAAEQIGPLRDLVMPTLRPALLEMVCSIGRLLGIDDEFFVDDYTILRINFPYLVAKEASRSAENPGIGRVDESTRKQSVASKVVDPNYNPKAYHNNEPPAAWAHGAHRDTWTGHSRLGVNLWWAVDNVPEEASMVFYPGTLNADFEPDRRSLYLAEGYPLPKPVKMSLRKGEMLVFNPEVLHATHLNTTSVTRLAISARINPVRPRFSTSCFYAREFWHSSTNIEAGHFDRVLRFERNENLEPAIDRSVVPPKFPQLIELEADSHDNEWKRVCESVKIAEGGKLRVRFGNENVLLIRTSAKLHASQANCPHLGVALADGFHDEKQLFCPAHGLAFNLQSGLSSCTALRLRMYEVEERQGDIWMRATNRASVHVAA
;
A
#
# COMPACT_ATOMS: atom_id res chain seq x y z
N MET A 1 3.46 0.36 25.44
CA MET A 1 3.52 0.00 24.00
C MET A 1 2.21 0.30 23.28
N LEU A 2 1.08 -0.24 23.73
CA LEU A 2 -0.21 -0.07 23.06
C LEU A 2 -0.64 1.40 22.93
N SER A 3 -0.54 2.19 24.00
CA SER A 3 -0.89 3.62 23.99
C SER A 3 -0.06 4.42 22.97
N SER A 4 1.23 4.14 22.83
CA SER A 4 2.07 4.79 21.81
C SER A 4 1.61 4.49 20.37
N ILE A 5 1.09 3.29 20.12
CA ILE A 5 0.52 2.92 18.81
C ILE A 5 -0.80 3.62 18.60
N LEU A 6 -1.73 3.53 19.57
CA LEU A 6 -3.10 4.01 19.40
C LEU A 6 -3.20 5.54 19.44
N ASP A 7 -2.48 6.18 20.36
CA ASP A 7 -2.66 7.61 20.64
C ASP A 7 -1.67 8.49 19.88
N GLN A 8 -0.49 7.97 19.54
CA GLN A 8 0.59 8.72 18.89
C GLN A 8 0.86 8.29 17.45
N GLY A 9 0.22 7.21 16.97
CA GLY A 9 0.47 6.66 15.63
C GLY A 9 1.88 6.11 15.44
N SER A 10 2.53 5.69 16.52
CA SER A 10 3.80 4.99 16.47
C SER A 10 3.63 3.60 15.87
N TYR A 11 4.74 2.99 15.44
CA TYR A 11 4.75 1.59 15.05
C TYR A 11 5.80 0.83 15.86
N LEU A 12 5.63 -0.48 15.95
CA LEU A 12 6.58 -1.40 16.58
C LEU A 12 6.96 -2.50 15.59
N ILE A 13 8.19 -2.98 15.70
CA ILE A 13 8.62 -4.23 15.07
C ILE A 13 8.86 -5.24 16.17
N LEU A 14 8.06 -6.30 16.19
CA LEU A 14 8.19 -7.42 17.11
C LEU A 14 9.01 -8.52 16.43
N SER A 15 9.99 -9.09 17.16
CA SER A 15 10.81 -10.19 16.72
C SER A 15 11.02 -11.21 17.86
N ASP A 16 11.48 -12.41 17.47
CA ASP A 16 12.00 -13.44 18.37
C ASP A 16 11.02 -13.96 19.44
N PHE A 17 9.72 -13.84 19.19
CA PHE A 17 8.71 -14.48 20.02
C PHE A 17 8.57 -15.97 19.66
N GLU A 18 8.70 -16.88 20.60
CA GLU A 18 8.78 -18.33 20.35
C GLU A 18 7.60 -18.85 19.52
N ARG A 19 6.36 -18.50 19.91
CA ARG A 19 5.17 -18.92 19.17
C ARG A 19 5.16 -18.38 17.73
N GLN A 20 5.68 -17.18 17.52
CA GLN A 20 5.82 -16.58 16.19
C GLN A 20 6.72 -17.43 15.30
N GLN A 21 7.81 -17.98 15.83
CA GLN A 21 8.71 -18.86 15.09
C GLN A 21 8.08 -20.22 14.77
N GLN A 22 7.29 -20.79 15.70
CA GLN A 22 6.55 -22.03 15.46
C GLN A 22 5.53 -21.87 14.34
N VAL A 23 4.72 -20.80 14.37
CA VAL A 23 3.73 -20.52 13.34
C VAL A 23 4.39 -20.16 12.01
N LEU A 24 5.56 -19.49 12.03
CA LEU A 24 6.35 -19.23 10.83
C LEU A 24 6.79 -20.51 10.14
N THR A 25 7.29 -21.45 10.92
CA THR A 25 7.72 -22.77 10.41
C THR A 25 6.54 -23.50 9.76
N LEU A 26 5.38 -23.51 10.43
CA LEU A 26 4.15 -24.10 9.88
C LEU A 26 3.70 -23.40 8.60
N ALA A 27 3.66 -22.06 8.58
CA ALA A 27 3.24 -21.30 7.41
C ALA A 27 4.13 -21.60 6.18
N ARG A 28 5.45 -21.67 6.40
CA ARG A 28 6.41 -21.99 5.35
C ARG A 28 6.22 -23.42 4.83
N SER A 29 6.06 -24.41 5.73
CA SER A 29 5.78 -25.82 5.34
C SER A 29 4.51 -25.90 4.49
N LEU A 30 3.43 -25.27 4.92
CA LEU A 30 2.17 -25.29 4.20
C LEU A 30 2.27 -24.62 2.82
N ILE A 31 3.11 -23.59 2.65
CA ILE A 31 3.36 -22.99 1.34
C ILE A 31 4.09 -23.98 0.42
N PHE A 32 5.13 -24.66 0.89
CA PHE A 32 5.82 -25.71 0.11
C PHE A 32 4.89 -26.86 -0.28
N GLU A 33 4.07 -27.36 0.66
CA GLU A 33 3.06 -28.38 0.41
C GLU A 33 1.98 -27.91 -0.57
N GLY A 34 1.55 -26.65 -0.47
CA GLY A 34 0.60 -26.04 -1.38
C GLY A 34 1.14 -25.96 -2.82
N VAL A 35 2.41 -25.57 -2.98
CA VAL A 35 3.08 -25.56 -4.29
C VAL A 35 3.19 -26.99 -4.86
N GLU A 36 3.53 -27.97 -4.03
CA GLU A 36 3.56 -29.37 -4.46
C GLU A 36 2.19 -29.86 -4.96
N LYS A 37 1.11 -29.51 -4.23
CA LYS A 37 -0.25 -29.88 -4.62
C LYS A 37 -0.70 -29.22 -5.93
N LEU A 38 -0.23 -28.02 -6.22
CA LEU A 38 -0.60 -27.27 -7.42
C LEU A 38 0.25 -27.63 -8.63
N ASN A 39 1.56 -27.83 -8.45
CA ASN A 39 2.53 -27.90 -9.55
C ASN A 39 3.43 -29.15 -9.49
N GLY A 40 3.21 -30.02 -8.50
CA GLY A 40 3.94 -31.29 -8.36
C GLY A 40 5.25 -31.20 -7.56
N PRO A 41 5.85 -32.36 -7.26
CA PRO A 41 7.00 -32.44 -6.36
C PRO A 41 8.27 -31.77 -6.91
N ALA A 42 8.44 -31.70 -8.23
CA ALA A 42 9.58 -31.00 -8.84
C ALA A 42 9.59 -29.50 -8.51
N SER A 43 8.41 -28.83 -8.60
CA SER A 43 8.27 -27.42 -8.25
C SER A 43 8.49 -27.15 -6.77
N ARG A 44 8.09 -28.08 -5.88
CA ARG A 44 8.43 -28.00 -4.46
C ARG A 44 9.93 -28.09 -4.25
N GLN A 45 10.59 -29.08 -4.83
CA GLN A 45 12.03 -29.26 -4.71
C GLN A 45 12.80 -28.03 -5.22
N GLU A 46 12.39 -27.49 -6.35
CA GLU A 46 12.97 -26.24 -6.89
C GLU A 46 12.80 -25.09 -5.93
N LEU A 47 11.61 -24.88 -5.36
CA LEU A 47 11.34 -23.82 -4.41
C LEU A 47 12.10 -23.99 -3.09
N GLU A 48 12.28 -25.23 -2.61
CA GLU A 48 13.11 -25.52 -1.42
C GLU A 48 14.58 -25.15 -1.66
N GLN A 49 15.11 -25.35 -2.86
CA GLN A 49 16.47 -24.98 -3.23
C GLN A 49 16.66 -23.47 -3.40
N GLN A 50 15.69 -22.80 -4.03
CA GLN A 50 15.76 -21.36 -4.34
C GLN A 50 15.29 -20.47 -3.19
N GLY A 51 14.42 -20.99 -2.31
CA GLY A 51 13.77 -20.24 -1.23
C GLY A 51 12.45 -19.58 -1.64
N LEU A 52 11.62 -19.27 -0.65
CA LEU A 52 10.27 -18.70 -0.86
C LEU A 52 10.29 -17.31 -1.52
N SER A 53 11.38 -16.58 -1.44
CA SER A 53 11.56 -15.30 -2.14
C SER A 53 11.48 -15.42 -3.68
N LEU A 54 11.66 -16.64 -4.22
CA LEU A 54 11.55 -16.92 -5.65
C LEU A 54 10.28 -17.72 -6.01
N LEU A 55 9.25 -17.63 -5.18
CA LEU A 55 7.96 -18.32 -5.42
C LEU A 55 7.38 -18.06 -6.81
N HIS A 56 7.58 -16.87 -7.39
CA HIS A 56 7.13 -16.50 -8.73
C HIS A 56 7.78 -17.32 -9.86
N ASN A 57 8.85 -18.05 -9.61
CA ASN A 57 9.47 -18.95 -10.61
C ASN A 57 8.69 -20.25 -10.77
N VAL A 58 7.99 -20.70 -9.71
CA VAL A 58 7.32 -22.00 -9.68
C VAL A 58 5.80 -21.89 -9.51
N LEU A 59 5.26 -20.69 -9.28
CA LEU A 59 3.85 -20.44 -9.08
C LEU A 59 3.37 -19.38 -10.07
N ALA A 60 2.37 -19.73 -10.89
CA ALA A 60 1.73 -18.78 -11.77
C ALA A 60 0.87 -17.77 -10.97
N ALA A 61 0.65 -16.57 -11.51
CA ALA A 61 -0.07 -15.50 -10.82
C ALA A 61 -1.54 -15.90 -10.51
N GLU A 62 -2.19 -16.65 -11.38
CA GLU A 62 -3.55 -17.18 -11.19
C GLU A 62 -3.65 -18.25 -10.09
N GLN A 63 -2.53 -18.83 -9.70
CA GLN A 63 -2.46 -19.85 -8.65
C GLN A 63 -2.30 -19.23 -7.24
N ILE A 64 -2.14 -17.92 -7.13
CA ILE A 64 -2.03 -17.23 -5.83
C ILE A 64 -3.28 -17.46 -4.97
N GLY A 65 -4.48 -17.35 -5.54
CA GLY A 65 -5.74 -17.65 -4.85
C GLY A 65 -5.82 -19.11 -4.39
N PRO A 66 -5.68 -20.10 -5.31
CA PRO A 66 -5.62 -21.52 -4.97
C PRO A 66 -4.59 -21.86 -3.88
N LEU A 67 -3.38 -21.28 -3.91
CA LEU A 67 -2.39 -21.51 -2.87
C LEU A 67 -2.87 -21.03 -1.49
N ARG A 68 -3.50 -19.86 -1.43
CA ARG A 68 -4.09 -19.36 -0.17
C ARG A 68 -5.17 -20.27 0.38
N ASP A 69 -6.03 -20.76 -0.51
CA ASP A 69 -7.13 -21.66 -0.15
C ASP A 69 -6.62 -23.01 0.42
N LEU A 70 -5.41 -23.42 0.03
CA LEU A 70 -4.73 -24.59 0.59
C LEU A 70 -4.04 -24.31 1.92
N VAL A 71 -3.46 -23.12 2.09
CA VAL A 71 -2.61 -22.78 3.24
C VAL A 71 -3.43 -22.27 4.43
N MET A 72 -4.34 -21.30 4.16
CA MET A 72 -4.97 -20.53 5.24
C MET A 72 -5.88 -21.36 6.16
N PRO A 73 -6.70 -22.31 5.70
CA PRO A 73 -7.55 -23.07 6.59
C PRO A 73 -6.77 -23.88 7.64
N THR A 74 -5.64 -24.48 7.24
CA THR A 74 -4.79 -25.25 8.15
C THR A 74 -3.96 -24.34 9.09
N LEU A 75 -3.52 -23.19 8.58
CA LEU A 75 -2.71 -22.26 9.35
C LEU A 75 -3.51 -21.47 10.39
N ARG A 76 -4.79 -21.20 10.11
CA ARG A 76 -5.63 -20.27 10.84
C ARG A 76 -5.69 -20.50 12.37
N PRO A 77 -5.91 -21.72 12.90
CA PRO A 77 -5.95 -21.90 14.35
C PRO A 77 -4.66 -21.45 15.04
N ALA A 78 -3.52 -21.89 14.54
CA ALA A 78 -2.20 -21.51 15.08
C ALA A 78 -1.94 -19.99 14.94
N LEU A 79 -2.41 -19.39 13.84
CA LEU A 79 -2.30 -17.94 13.62
C LEU A 79 -3.15 -17.15 14.61
N LEU A 80 -4.40 -17.56 14.88
CA LEU A 80 -5.27 -16.92 15.86
C LEU A 80 -4.67 -16.99 17.28
N GLU A 81 -4.12 -18.14 17.67
CA GLU A 81 -3.43 -18.28 18.95
C GLU A 81 -2.19 -17.39 19.07
N MET A 82 -1.39 -17.30 17.98
CA MET A 82 -0.24 -16.40 17.94
C MET A 82 -0.67 -14.94 18.09
N VAL A 83 -1.68 -14.51 17.34
CA VAL A 83 -2.23 -13.15 17.40
C VAL A 83 -2.78 -12.84 18.79
N CYS A 84 -3.45 -13.81 19.42
CA CYS A 84 -3.92 -13.69 20.80
C CYS A 84 -2.75 -13.49 21.77
N SER A 85 -1.69 -14.29 21.66
CA SER A 85 -0.48 -14.14 22.47
C SER A 85 0.20 -12.78 22.30
N ILE A 86 0.18 -12.23 21.07
CA ILE A 86 0.69 -10.87 20.79
C ILE A 86 -0.18 -9.81 21.47
N GLY A 87 -1.51 -9.96 21.49
CA GLY A 87 -2.39 -9.06 22.23
C GLY A 87 -2.00 -8.99 23.72
N ARG A 88 -1.72 -10.14 24.34
CA ARG A 88 -1.22 -10.20 25.73
C ARG A 88 0.16 -9.53 25.88
N LEU A 89 1.06 -9.76 24.93
CA LEU A 89 2.40 -9.12 24.92
C LEU A 89 2.31 -7.59 24.79
N LEU A 90 1.31 -7.08 24.09
CA LEU A 90 1.05 -5.63 23.98
C LEU A 90 0.48 -5.02 25.26
N GLY A 91 0.12 -5.83 26.26
CA GLY A 91 -0.41 -5.41 27.55
C GLY A 91 -1.94 -5.30 27.57
N ILE A 92 -2.64 -6.08 26.73
CA ILE A 92 -4.10 -6.15 26.76
C ILE A 92 -4.48 -7.30 27.70
N ASP A 93 -4.78 -6.99 28.95
CA ASP A 93 -5.10 -8.00 29.98
C ASP A 93 -6.57 -8.43 29.94
N ASP A 94 -7.47 -7.52 29.59
CA ASP A 94 -8.90 -7.80 29.45
C ASP A 94 -9.21 -8.62 28.18
N GLU A 95 -10.49 -8.99 28.01
CA GLU A 95 -10.95 -9.60 26.77
C GLU A 95 -10.79 -8.63 25.61
N PHE A 96 -10.18 -9.09 24.54
CA PHE A 96 -10.02 -8.36 23.28
C PHE A 96 -10.48 -9.21 22.09
N PHE A 97 -10.47 -8.63 20.91
CA PHE A 97 -11.04 -9.27 19.73
C PHE A 97 -10.00 -9.36 18.60
N VAL A 98 -9.97 -10.51 17.94
CA VAL A 98 -9.13 -10.78 16.77
C VAL A 98 -10.01 -10.83 15.53
N ASP A 99 -9.65 -10.07 14.48
CA ASP A 99 -10.38 -10.10 13.21
C ASP A 99 -10.31 -11.50 12.59
N ASP A 100 -11.47 -12.03 12.22
CA ASP A 100 -11.58 -13.32 11.51
C ASP A 100 -10.89 -13.30 10.14
N TYR A 101 -10.64 -12.14 9.60
CA TYR A 101 -10.04 -11.94 8.30
C TYR A 101 -8.52 -11.88 8.37
N THR A 102 -7.89 -13.04 8.29
CA THR A 102 -6.44 -13.17 8.16
C THR A 102 -6.06 -13.52 6.72
N ILE A 103 -5.01 -12.90 6.18
CA ILE A 103 -4.65 -13.06 4.77
C ILE A 103 -3.16 -13.34 4.60
N LEU A 104 -2.84 -14.39 3.85
CA LEU A 104 -1.53 -14.55 3.23
C LEU A 104 -1.41 -13.64 2.01
N ARG A 105 -0.57 -12.63 2.09
CA ARG A 105 -0.30 -11.65 1.04
C ARG A 105 0.90 -12.10 0.22
N ILE A 106 0.67 -12.40 -1.04
CA ILE A 106 1.69 -12.78 -2.03
C ILE A 106 1.75 -11.66 -3.07
N ASN A 107 2.93 -11.10 -3.27
CA ASN A 107 3.14 -10.03 -4.23
C ASN A 107 4.43 -10.28 -5.00
N PHE A 108 4.28 -10.54 -6.29
CA PHE A 108 5.39 -10.82 -7.20
C PHE A 108 6.17 -9.56 -7.54
N PRO A 109 7.42 -9.67 -8.01
CA PRO A 109 8.13 -8.57 -8.64
C PRO A 109 7.27 -7.92 -9.73
N TYR A 110 7.23 -6.59 -9.77
CA TYR A 110 6.35 -5.86 -10.70
C TYR A 110 6.58 -6.25 -12.17
N LEU A 111 7.83 -6.41 -12.58
CA LEU A 111 8.14 -6.79 -13.96
C LEU A 111 7.64 -8.19 -14.32
N VAL A 112 7.80 -9.14 -13.40
CA VAL A 112 7.29 -10.51 -13.56
C VAL A 112 5.77 -10.51 -13.62
N ALA A 113 5.12 -9.83 -12.68
CA ALA A 113 3.66 -9.77 -12.62
C ALA A 113 3.05 -9.03 -13.81
N LYS A 114 3.74 -8.05 -14.39
CA LYS A 114 3.30 -7.33 -15.59
C LYS A 114 3.24 -8.23 -16.83
N GLU A 115 4.10 -9.25 -16.91
CA GLU A 115 4.12 -10.23 -17.98
C GLU A 115 3.15 -11.40 -17.73
N ALA A 116 2.75 -11.61 -16.47
CA ALA A 116 1.86 -12.68 -16.09
C ALA A 116 0.41 -12.47 -16.58
N SER A 117 -0.38 -13.55 -16.58
CA SER A 117 -1.79 -13.51 -16.94
C SER A 117 -2.56 -12.52 -16.06
N ARG A 118 -3.41 -11.69 -16.67
CA ARG A 118 -4.29 -10.74 -15.99
C ARG A 118 -5.49 -11.41 -15.33
N SER A 119 -5.68 -12.70 -15.46
CA SER A 119 -6.76 -13.47 -14.84
C SER A 119 -6.52 -13.76 -13.36
N ALA A 120 -5.31 -13.53 -12.85
CA ALA A 120 -4.95 -13.77 -11.46
C ALA A 120 -5.77 -12.92 -10.50
N GLU A 121 -6.04 -13.47 -9.33
CA GLU A 121 -6.75 -12.75 -8.28
C GLU A 121 -5.88 -11.66 -7.64
N ASN A 122 -6.56 -10.61 -7.16
CA ASN A 122 -5.91 -9.55 -6.43
C ASN A 122 -5.26 -10.08 -5.14
N PRO A 123 -3.93 -9.97 -4.99
CA PRO A 123 -3.22 -10.45 -3.81
C PRO A 123 -3.53 -9.64 -2.54
N GLY A 124 -4.14 -8.46 -2.66
CA GLY A 124 -4.53 -7.62 -1.53
C GLY A 124 -5.90 -7.97 -0.94
N ILE A 125 -6.76 -8.63 -1.71
CA ILE A 125 -8.10 -9.05 -1.28
C ILE A 125 -8.13 -10.58 -1.36
N GLY A 126 -7.75 -11.25 -0.29
CA GLY A 126 -7.85 -12.70 -0.23
C GLY A 126 -9.30 -13.16 -0.44
N ARG A 127 -9.49 -14.35 -0.97
CA ARG A 127 -10.76 -15.03 -0.82
C ARG A 127 -10.95 -15.32 0.66
N VAL A 128 -11.94 -14.73 1.21
CA VAL A 128 -12.59 -15.25 2.42
C VAL A 128 -13.24 -16.56 1.98
N ASP A 129 -13.22 -17.59 2.82
CA ASP A 129 -13.93 -18.82 2.51
C ASP A 129 -15.37 -18.50 2.05
N GLU A 130 -15.97 -19.38 1.23
CA GLU A 130 -17.24 -19.07 0.58
C GLU A 130 -18.38 -18.83 1.57
N SER A 131 -18.30 -19.36 2.81
CA SER A 131 -19.26 -19.14 3.87
C SER A 131 -19.14 -17.72 4.45
N THR A 132 -17.94 -17.27 4.75
CA THR A 132 -17.64 -15.90 5.19
C THR A 132 -17.91 -14.90 4.06
N ARG A 133 -17.66 -15.26 2.79
CA ARG A 133 -18.02 -14.46 1.61
C ARG A 133 -19.52 -14.29 1.47
N LYS A 134 -20.31 -15.34 1.62
CA LYS A 134 -21.80 -15.26 1.58
C LYS A 134 -22.34 -14.39 2.70
N GLN A 135 -21.76 -14.47 3.91
CA GLN A 135 -22.14 -13.66 5.03
C GLN A 135 -21.70 -12.20 4.88
N SER A 136 -20.48 -11.94 4.38
CA SER A 136 -19.98 -10.58 4.11
C SER A 136 -20.69 -9.91 2.93
N VAL A 137 -21.14 -10.68 1.94
CA VAL A 137 -21.93 -10.18 0.81
C VAL A 137 -23.34 -9.79 1.22
N ALA A 138 -23.93 -10.48 2.19
CA ALA A 138 -25.27 -10.14 2.72
C ALA A 138 -25.28 -8.82 3.52
N SER A 139 -24.14 -8.36 4.05
CA SER A 139 -24.01 -7.09 4.78
C SER A 139 -23.62 -5.89 3.93
N LYS A 140 -23.47 -6.07 2.62
CA LYS A 140 -23.02 -5.00 1.71
C LYS A 140 -24.11 -3.98 1.44
N VAL A 141 -24.04 -2.85 2.12
CA VAL A 141 -24.37 -1.58 1.45
C VAL A 141 -23.10 -1.12 0.73
N VAL A 142 -22.83 -1.73 -0.41
CA VAL A 142 -21.76 -1.25 -1.30
C VAL A 142 -22.29 0.02 -1.95
N ASP A 143 -21.55 1.13 -1.82
CA ASP A 143 -21.77 2.28 -2.70
C ASP A 143 -21.75 1.73 -4.14
N PRO A 144 -22.84 1.87 -4.92
CA PRO A 144 -22.91 1.35 -6.29
C PRO A 144 -21.82 1.93 -7.19
N ASN A 145 -21.20 3.05 -6.78
CA ASN A 145 -20.08 3.68 -7.46
C ASN A 145 -18.71 3.14 -7.03
N TYR A 146 -18.67 2.30 -5.99
CA TYR A 146 -17.41 1.69 -5.55
C TYR A 146 -16.92 0.68 -6.59
N ASN A 147 -15.84 1.04 -7.26
CA ASN A 147 -15.16 0.14 -8.18
C ASN A 147 -13.67 0.08 -7.83
N PRO A 148 -13.25 -0.87 -7.01
CA PRO A 148 -11.83 -1.02 -6.65
C PRO A 148 -10.94 -1.28 -7.87
N LYS A 149 -11.51 -1.78 -8.97
CA LYS A 149 -10.77 -2.00 -10.23
C LYS A 149 -10.55 -0.70 -11.01
N ALA A 150 -11.30 0.37 -10.76
CA ALA A 150 -11.15 1.62 -11.50
C ALA A 150 -9.77 2.27 -11.30
N TYR A 151 -9.20 2.11 -10.11
CA TYR A 151 -7.87 2.64 -9.77
C TYR A 151 -6.73 1.75 -10.33
N HIS A 152 -6.95 0.45 -10.43
CA HIS A 152 -5.94 -0.54 -10.84
C HIS A 152 -6.22 -1.19 -12.20
N ASN A 153 -6.95 -0.51 -13.08
CA ASN A 153 -7.42 -1.09 -14.35
C ASN A 153 -6.33 -1.72 -15.23
N ASN A 154 -5.08 -1.25 -15.09
CA ASN A 154 -3.95 -1.73 -15.88
C ASN A 154 -2.89 -2.44 -15.05
N GLU A 155 -3.13 -2.67 -13.76
CA GLU A 155 -2.16 -3.31 -12.88
C GLU A 155 -2.40 -4.82 -12.80
N PRO A 156 -1.35 -5.65 -13.02
CA PRO A 156 -1.48 -7.08 -12.86
C PRO A 156 -1.85 -7.43 -11.42
N PRO A 157 -2.83 -8.30 -11.16
CA PRO A 157 -3.24 -8.66 -9.81
C PRO A 157 -2.11 -9.15 -8.90
N ALA A 158 -1.13 -9.85 -9.46
CA ALA A 158 0.03 -10.35 -8.71
C ALA A 158 1.00 -9.25 -8.25
N ALA A 159 0.91 -8.04 -8.83
CA ALA A 159 1.70 -6.87 -8.43
C ALA A 159 0.88 -5.81 -7.69
N TRP A 160 -0.37 -6.10 -7.38
CA TRP A 160 -1.25 -5.11 -6.79
C TRP A 160 -0.71 -4.58 -5.46
N ALA A 161 -0.47 -3.28 -5.42
CA ALA A 161 -0.08 -2.54 -4.25
C ALA A 161 -1.24 -1.61 -3.83
N HIS A 162 -1.58 -1.58 -2.54
CA HIS A 162 -2.59 -0.65 -2.05
C HIS A 162 -2.04 0.77 -2.07
N GLY A 163 -2.78 1.70 -2.67
CA GLY A 163 -2.51 3.13 -2.58
C GLY A 163 -2.61 3.65 -1.15
N ALA A 164 -2.19 4.89 -0.93
CA ALA A 164 -2.25 5.51 0.39
C ALA A 164 -3.69 5.53 0.92
N HIS A 165 -3.91 4.93 2.09
CA HIS A 165 -5.23 4.77 2.70
C HIS A 165 -5.15 4.67 4.22
N ARG A 166 -6.32 4.79 4.84
CA ARG A 166 -6.60 4.35 6.21
C ARG A 166 -7.46 3.10 6.13
N ASP A 167 -7.22 2.12 6.97
CA ASP A 167 -8.00 0.89 6.94
C ASP A 167 -9.48 1.10 7.30
N THR A 168 -9.80 2.15 8.07
CA THR A 168 -11.19 2.50 8.38
C THR A 168 -11.98 2.92 7.15
N TRP A 169 -11.35 3.47 6.13
CA TRP A 169 -12.00 3.76 4.85
C TRP A 169 -12.48 2.50 4.13
N THR A 170 -11.81 1.37 4.40
CA THR A 170 -12.16 0.06 3.85
C THR A 170 -12.98 -0.80 4.81
N GLY A 171 -13.49 -0.23 5.89
CA GLY A 171 -14.42 -0.90 6.81
C GLY A 171 -13.79 -1.61 8.00
N HIS A 172 -12.59 -1.20 8.43
CA HIS A 172 -11.99 -1.68 9.67
C HIS A 172 -12.41 -0.84 10.88
N SER A 173 -12.34 -1.44 12.07
CA SER A 173 -12.58 -0.73 13.32
C SER A 173 -11.48 0.29 13.59
N ARG A 174 -11.85 1.49 14.04
CA ARG A 174 -10.92 2.57 14.37
C ARG A 174 -10.03 2.29 15.57
N LEU A 175 -10.50 1.45 16.48
CA LEU A 175 -9.77 1.09 17.70
C LEU A 175 -8.88 -0.14 17.49
N GLY A 176 -8.68 -0.52 16.24
CA GLY A 176 -7.88 -1.67 15.88
C GLY A 176 -6.38 -1.43 15.94
N VAL A 177 -5.65 -2.52 15.93
CA VAL A 177 -4.19 -2.58 15.76
C VAL A 177 -3.90 -3.53 14.62
N ASN A 178 -3.19 -3.08 13.62
CA ASN A 178 -2.76 -3.91 12.51
C ASN A 178 -1.50 -4.67 12.85
N LEU A 179 -1.49 -5.94 12.46
CA LEU A 179 -0.34 -6.83 12.51
C LEU A 179 0.01 -7.23 11.08
N TRP A 180 1.22 -6.94 10.68
CA TRP A 180 1.73 -7.30 9.36
C TRP A 180 3.03 -8.09 9.50
N TRP A 181 2.96 -9.38 9.26
CA TRP A 181 3.99 -10.36 9.61
C TRP A 181 4.73 -10.86 8.37
N ALA A 182 6.05 -10.72 8.36
CA ALA A 182 6.91 -11.15 7.27
C ALA A 182 7.14 -12.68 7.30
N VAL A 183 6.61 -13.40 6.34
CA VAL A 183 6.83 -14.86 6.18
C VAL A 183 8.20 -15.15 5.58
N ASP A 184 8.73 -14.24 4.79
CA ASP A 184 10.12 -14.21 4.32
C ASP A 184 10.66 -12.78 4.42
N ASN A 185 11.96 -12.56 4.16
CA ASN A 185 12.55 -11.24 4.18
C ASN A 185 11.83 -10.29 3.23
N VAL A 186 11.51 -9.10 3.71
CA VAL A 186 10.80 -8.07 2.95
C VAL A 186 11.70 -6.83 2.85
N PRO A 187 12.27 -6.55 1.67
CA PRO A 187 13.04 -5.33 1.45
C PRO A 187 12.15 -4.09 1.41
N GLU A 188 12.72 -2.91 1.62
CA GLU A 188 11.99 -1.62 1.65
C GLU A 188 11.14 -1.40 0.38
N GLU A 189 11.66 -1.76 -0.79
CA GLU A 189 11.00 -1.59 -2.08
C GLU A 189 9.91 -2.63 -2.38
N ALA A 190 9.55 -3.45 -1.39
CA ALA A 190 8.43 -4.38 -1.45
C ALA A 190 7.54 -4.31 -0.20
N SER A 191 7.81 -3.42 0.74
CA SER A 191 7.20 -3.38 2.07
C SER A 191 6.02 -2.41 2.17
N MET A 192 5.64 -2.13 3.40
CA MET A 192 4.67 -1.08 3.73
C MET A 192 5.33 0.29 3.64
N VAL A 193 4.53 1.29 3.31
CA VAL A 193 4.90 2.71 3.29
C VAL A 193 4.04 3.42 4.31
N PHE A 194 4.65 4.21 5.18
CA PHE A 194 3.97 5.02 6.19
C PHE A 194 4.20 6.50 5.94
N TYR A 195 3.20 7.28 6.29
CA TYR A 195 3.24 8.74 6.26
C TYR A 195 3.17 9.26 7.70
N PRO A 196 4.32 9.53 8.35
CA PRO A 196 4.36 9.95 9.76
C PRO A 196 3.58 11.24 10.01
N GLY A 197 2.99 11.35 11.21
CA GLY A 197 2.24 12.55 11.61
C GLY A 197 0.85 12.67 10.97
N THR A 198 0.36 11.62 10.31
CA THR A 198 -0.94 11.63 9.64
C THR A 198 -2.09 11.04 10.48
N LEU A 199 -1.80 10.57 11.70
CA LEU A 199 -2.85 10.20 12.64
C LEU A 199 -3.72 11.44 12.91
N ASN A 200 -5.04 11.28 12.84
CA ASN A 200 -6.04 12.36 13.01
C ASN A 200 -5.98 13.52 11.98
N ALA A 201 -5.14 13.45 10.95
CA ALA A 201 -5.18 14.44 9.89
C ALA A 201 -6.52 14.40 9.12
N ASP A 202 -6.99 15.57 8.67
CA ASP A 202 -8.26 15.70 7.93
C ASP A 202 -8.09 15.28 6.47
N PHE A 203 -7.99 13.98 6.24
CA PHE A 203 -7.88 13.39 4.93
C PHE A 203 -9.20 12.75 4.50
N GLU A 204 -9.54 12.93 3.25
CA GLU A 204 -10.70 12.28 2.64
C GLU A 204 -10.27 11.19 1.66
N PRO A 205 -10.98 10.06 1.62
CA PRO A 205 -10.78 9.07 0.59
C PRO A 205 -11.43 9.50 -0.73
N ASP A 206 -10.83 9.15 -1.84
CA ASP A 206 -11.54 9.09 -3.11
C ASP A 206 -12.63 8.02 -3.04
N ARG A 207 -13.87 8.40 -3.37
CA ARG A 207 -15.05 7.53 -3.20
C ARG A 207 -15.04 6.28 -4.08
N ARG A 208 -14.24 6.26 -5.15
CA ARG A 208 -14.18 5.13 -6.09
C ARG A 208 -13.13 4.11 -5.70
N SER A 209 -11.99 4.60 -5.26
CA SER A 209 -10.82 3.77 -4.95
C SER A 209 -10.68 3.46 -3.45
N LEU A 210 -11.25 4.29 -2.56
CA LEU A 210 -11.02 4.32 -1.12
C LEU A 210 -9.55 4.58 -0.73
N TYR A 211 -8.76 5.11 -1.66
CA TYR A 211 -7.43 5.63 -1.40
C TYR A 211 -7.51 7.13 -1.17
N LEU A 212 -6.43 7.73 -0.69
CA LEU A 212 -6.36 9.16 -0.47
C LEU A 212 -6.76 9.93 -1.73
N ALA A 213 -7.69 10.87 -1.60
CA ALA A 213 -8.06 11.77 -2.69
C ALA A 213 -6.89 12.69 -3.06
N GLU A 214 -6.89 13.23 -4.28
CA GLU A 214 -5.91 14.24 -4.70
C GLU A 214 -6.09 15.56 -3.92
N GLY A 215 -5.01 16.32 -3.78
CA GLY A 215 -4.98 17.63 -3.14
C GLY A 215 -4.45 17.64 -1.71
N TYR A 216 -3.99 16.49 -1.20
CA TYR A 216 -3.42 16.36 0.13
C TYR A 216 -1.91 16.15 0.08
N PRO A 217 -1.08 17.18 0.28
CA PRO A 217 0.36 17.04 0.35
C PRO A 217 0.77 16.09 1.46
N LEU A 218 1.65 15.16 1.13
CA LEU A 218 2.10 14.14 2.07
C LEU A 218 3.49 14.45 2.64
N PRO A 219 3.74 14.06 3.90
CA PRO A 219 5.08 14.09 4.47
C PRO A 219 5.99 13.06 3.78
N LYS A 220 7.29 13.12 4.11
CA LYS A 220 8.24 12.12 3.61
C LYS A 220 7.79 10.72 3.98
N PRO A 221 7.63 9.82 3.01
CA PRO A 221 7.26 8.45 3.30
C PRO A 221 8.40 7.71 4.02
N VAL A 222 8.03 6.86 4.98
CA VAL A 222 8.93 5.93 5.65
C VAL A 222 8.63 4.54 5.15
N LYS A 223 9.66 3.84 4.68
CA LYS A 223 9.60 2.45 4.23
C LYS A 223 10.37 1.59 5.23
N MET A 224 9.95 0.35 5.40
CA MET A 224 10.52 -0.54 6.40
C MET A 224 10.91 -1.86 5.78
N SER A 225 12.18 -2.24 5.91
CA SER A 225 12.56 -3.63 5.70
C SER A 225 12.18 -4.47 6.91
N LEU A 226 11.73 -5.70 6.67
CA LEU A 226 11.48 -6.67 7.72
C LEU A 226 12.26 -7.94 7.43
N ARG A 227 12.89 -8.49 8.46
CA ARG A 227 13.47 -9.82 8.41
C ARG A 227 12.34 -10.87 8.50
N LYS A 228 12.62 -12.02 7.98
CA LYS A 228 11.77 -13.21 8.12
C LYS A 228 11.39 -13.42 9.60
N GLY A 229 10.09 -13.51 9.87
CA GLY A 229 9.53 -13.66 11.20
C GLY A 229 9.26 -12.36 11.94
N GLU A 230 9.77 -11.21 11.51
CA GLU A 230 9.41 -9.93 12.11
C GLU A 230 7.97 -9.52 11.80
N MET A 231 7.35 -8.88 12.77
CA MET A 231 5.97 -8.39 12.67
C MET A 231 5.91 -6.89 12.92
N LEU A 232 5.35 -6.18 11.97
CA LEU A 232 5.06 -4.76 12.09
C LEU A 232 3.69 -4.59 12.75
N VAL A 233 3.63 -3.76 13.79
CA VAL A 233 2.42 -3.45 14.56
C VAL A 233 2.16 -1.96 14.47
N PHE A 234 0.97 -1.55 14.02
CA PHE A 234 0.66 -0.14 13.78
C PHE A 234 -0.84 0.17 13.87
N ASN A 235 -1.14 1.47 14.04
CA ASN A 235 -2.51 1.97 14.07
C ASN A 235 -3.09 2.05 12.65
N PRO A 236 -4.28 1.47 12.37
CA PRO A 236 -4.94 1.52 11.06
C PRO A 236 -5.33 2.94 10.58
N GLU A 237 -5.37 3.93 11.48
CA GLU A 237 -5.67 5.32 11.17
C GLU A 237 -4.45 6.14 10.72
N VAL A 238 -3.23 5.65 10.92
CA VAL A 238 -2.05 6.24 10.28
C VAL A 238 -2.13 5.99 8.79
N LEU A 239 -1.99 7.03 7.98
CA LEU A 239 -1.99 6.87 6.53
C LEU A 239 -0.83 5.98 6.10
N HIS A 240 -1.15 4.95 5.36
CA HIS A 240 -0.17 3.97 4.91
C HIS A 240 -0.50 3.43 3.52
N ALA A 241 0.49 2.84 2.88
CA ALA A 241 0.36 2.25 1.55
C ALA A 241 1.19 0.96 1.47
N THR A 242 1.04 0.24 0.38
CA THR A 242 1.95 -0.84 0.00
C THR A 242 2.90 -0.31 -1.06
N HIS A 243 4.21 -0.48 -0.89
CA HIS A 243 5.17 -0.16 -1.94
C HIS A 243 4.95 -1.07 -3.16
N LEU A 244 5.04 -0.52 -4.35
CA LEU A 244 5.11 -1.34 -5.56
C LEU A 244 6.36 -2.22 -5.46
N ASN A 245 6.20 -3.54 -5.59
CA ASN A 245 7.34 -4.45 -5.48
C ASN A 245 8.29 -4.27 -6.68
N THR A 246 9.27 -3.40 -6.53
CA THR A 246 10.28 -3.11 -7.56
C THR A 246 11.53 -3.97 -7.43
N THR A 247 11.50 -4.97 -6.53
CA THR A 247 12.59 -5.91 -6.30
C THR A 247 12.51 -7.12 -7.24
N SER A 248 13.48 -8.00 -7.14
CA SER A 248 13.49 -9.30 -7.83
C SER A 248 12.91 -10.44 -7.00
N VAL A 249 12.33 -10.18 -5.82
CA VAL A 249 11.86 -11.22 -4.91
C VAL A 249 10.36 -11.12 -4.68
N THR A 250 9.71 -12.27 -4.50
CA THR A 250 8.30 -12.32 -4.06
C THR A 250 8.20 -11.87 -2.61
N ARG A 251 7.32 -10.91 -2.34
CA ARG A 251 6.95 -10.55 -0.98
C ARG A 251 5.90 -11.52 -0.45
N LEU A 252 6.18 -12.08 0.73
CA LEU A 252 5.27 -12.95 1.46
C LEU A 252 5.04 -12.39 2.86
N ALA A 253 3.80 -12.07 3.17
CA ALA A 253 3.42 -11.55 4.48
C ALA A 253 2.01 -12.03 4.87
N ILE A 254 1.70 -12.04 6.16
CA ILE A 254 0.38 -12.32 6.68
C ILE A 254 -0.13 -11.10 7.41
N SER A 255 -1.37 -10.70 7.11
CA SER A 255 -2.07 -9.63 7.83
C SER A 255 -3.06 -10.22 8.81
N ALA A 256 -3.07 -9.69 10.02
CA ALA A 256 -4.07 -9.92 11.06
C ALA A 256 -4.38 -8.61 11.78
N ARG A 257 -5.39 -8.60 12.62
CA ARG A 257 -5.80 -7.41 13.39
C ARG A 257 -6.29 -7.80 14.77
N ILE A 258 -5.97 -6.93 15.73
CA ILE A 258 -6.49 -7.00 17.09
C ILE A 258 -7.33 -5.75 17.34
N ASN A 259 -8.43 -5.89 18.04
CA ASN A 259 -9.17 -4.78 18.61
C ASN A 259 -9.14 -4.88 20.15
N PRO A 260 -8.40 -4.00 20.83
CA PRO A 260 -8.22 -4.07 22.29
C PRO A 260 -9.50 -4.02 23.10
N VAL A 261 -10.52 -3.41 22.54
CA VAL A 261 -11.87 -3.32 23.10
C VAL A 261 -12.88 -3.80 22.06
N ARG A 262 -14.17 -3.75 22.36
CA ARG A 262 -15.22 -4.10 21.40
C ARG A 262 -15.01 -3.34 20.07
N PRO A 263 -14.97 -4.02 18.91
CA PRO A 263 -14.85 -3.37 17.62
C PRO A 263 -15.96 -2.36 17.37
N ARG A 264 -15.61 -1.22 16.81
CA ARG A 264 -16.53 -0.12 16.52
C ARG A 264 -16.35 0.34 15.09
N PHE A 265 -17.45 0.51 14.38
CA PHE A 265 -17.45 0.84 12.96
C PHE A 265 -18.18 2.15 12.71
N SER A 266 -17.62 3.02 11.88
CA SER A 266 -18.32 4.20 11.40
C SER A 266 -19.52 3.81 10.55
N THR A 267 -20.63 4.56 10.67
CA THR A 267 -21.79 4.41 9.80
C THR A 267 -21.47 4.73 8.34
N SER A 268 -20.41 5.50 8.07
CA SER A 268 -19.92 5.82 6.74
C SER A 268 -19.00 4.74 6.14
N CYS A 269 -18.63 3.71 6.89
CA CYS A 269 -17.85 2.61 6.33
C CYS A 269 -18.62 1.90 5.21
N PHE A 270 -17.99 1.72 4.05
CA PHE A 270 -18.60 1.06 2.90
C PHE A 270 -18.94 -0.41 3.18
N TYR A 271 -18.07 -1.10 3.91
CA TYR A 271 -18.37 -2.39 4.50
C TYR A 271 -17.62 -2.54 5.83
N ALA A 272 -18.30 -2.99 6.86
CA ALA A 272 -17.70 -3.34 8.13
C ALA A 272 -17.28 -4.81 8.11
N ARG A 273 -16.14 -5.10 8.71
CA ARG A 273 -15.72 -6.47 8.99
C ARG A 273 -16.28 -6.86 10.33
N GLU A 274 -17.45 -7.46 10.29
CA GLU A 274 -18.26 -7.73 11.47
C GLU A 274 -17.86 -9.01 12.21
N PHE A 275 -16.94 -9.81 11.63
CA PHE A 275 -16.62 -11.14 12.12
C PHE A 275 -15.32 -11.14 12.91
N TRP A 276 -15.42 -11.55 14.16
CA TRP A 276 -14.34 -11.50 15.13
C TRP A 276 -14.33 -12.73 16.02
N HIS A 277 -13.17 -13.06 16.56
CA HIS A 277 -13.01 -14.02 17.64
C HIS A 277 -12.68 -13.27 18.93
N SER A 278 -13.29 -13.65 20.06
CA SER A 278 -12.81 -13.15 21.34
C SER A 278 -11.52 -13.87 21.75
N SER A 279 -10.64 -13.18 22.45
CA SER A 279 -9.42 -13.77 23.02
C SER A 279 -9.76 -14.95 23.93
N THR A 280 -10.83 -14.85 24.73
CA THR A 280 -11.33 -15.92 25.61
C THR A 280 -11.68 -17.18 24.81
N ASN A 281 -12.36 -17.06 23.67
CA ASN A 281 -12.69 -18.21 22.84
C ASN A 281 -11.44 -18.84 22.21
N ILE A 282 -10.48 -18.02 21.73
CA ILE A 282 -9.22 -18.50 21.16
C ILE A 282 -8.42 -19.26 22.22
N GLU A 283 -8.26 -18.70 23.41
CA GLU A 283 -7.52 -19.29 24.53
C GLU A 283 -8.15 -20.60 25.01
N ALA A 284 -9.48 -20.74 24.84
CA ALA A 284 -10.21 -21.99 25.12
C ALA A 284 -10.20 -23.00 23.95
N GLY A 285 -9.54 -22.69 22.83
CA GLY A 285 -9.49 -23.56 21.65
C GLY A 285 -10.76 -23.55 20.79
N HIS A 286 -11.64 -22.57 20.96
CA HIS A 286 -12.90 -22.44 20.23
C HIS A 286 -12.74 -21.55 18.98
N PHE A 287 -12.08 -22.03 17.95
CA PHE A 287 -11.81 -21.29 16.70
C PHE A 287 -13.00 -21.19 15.75
N ASP A 288 -14.09 -21.91 16.01
CA ASP A 288 -15.34 -21.90 15.26
C ASP A 288 -16.34 -20.86 15.78
N ARG A 289 -16.11 -20.31 16.97
CA ARG A 289 -16.98 -19.31 17.59
C ARG A 289 -16.68 -17.91 17.09
N VAL A 290 -17.39 -17.51 16.05
CA VAL A 290 -17.28 -16.18 15.44
C VAL A 290 -18.34 -15.26 16.02
N LEU A 291 -17.90 -14.08 16.49
CA LEU A 291 -18.76 -13.02 16.98
C LEU A 291 -19.04 -12.03 15.84
N ARG A 292 -20.27 -11.54 15.80
CA ARG A 292 -20.67 -10.48 14.88
C ARG A 292 -20.96 -9.19 15.64
N PHE A 293 -20.38 -8.09 15.17
CA PHE A 293 -20.65 -6.75 15.70
C PHE A 293 -21.38 -5.92 14.64
N GLU A 294 -22.39 -5.17 15.08
CA GLU A 294 -23.21 -4.34 14.19
C GLU A 294 -22.63 -2.93 14.04
N ARG A 295 -23.00 -2.27 12.95
CA ARG A 295 -22.68 -0.85 12.67
C ARG A 295 -23.62 0.03 13.48
N ASN A 296 -23.32 0.35 14.72
CA ASN A 296 -24.26 1.05 15.57
C ASN A 296 -23.83 2.46 15.99
N GLU A 297 -22.68 2.98 15.48
CA GLU A 297 -22.13 4.16 16.13
C GLU A 297 -21.67 5.21 15.12
N ASN A 298 -22.14 6.44 15.33
CA ASN A 298 -21.56 7.63 14.75
C ASN A 298 -20.19 7.87 15.38
N LEU A 299 -19.19 7.11 14.94
CA LEU A 299 -17.80 7.39 15.23
C LEU A 299 -17.28 8.31 14.15
N GLU A 300 -17.58 9.61 14.29
CA GLU A 300 -16.88 10.60 13.51
C GLU A 300 -15.38 10.56 13.91
N PRO A 301 -14.47 10.58 12.93
CA PRO A 301 -13.06 10.74 13.23
C PRO A 301 -12.83 12.00 14.06
N ALA A 302 -11.91 11.93 15.02
CA ALA A 302 -11.32 13.13 15.57
C ALA A 302 -10.51 13.77 14.45
N ILE A 303 -11.15 14.67 13.71
CA ILE A 303 -10.55 15.36 12.58
C ILE A 303 -9.93 16.66 13.12
N ASP A 304 -8.63 16.80 12.97
CA ASP A 304 -7.97 18.09 13.16
C ASP A 304 -8.20 18.96 11.92
N ARG A 305 -9.28 19.73 11.92
CA ARG A 305 -9.62 20.64 10.82
C ARG A 305 -8.70 21.84 10.69
N SER A 306 -7.72 22.01 11.58
CA SER A 306 -6.70 23.06 11.45
C SER A 306 -5.70 22.76 10.33
N VAL A 307 -5.55 21.50 9.96
CA VAL A 307 -4.73 21.08 8.81
C VAL A 307 -5.58 21.21 7.55
N VAL A 308 -5.67 22.44 7.04
CA VAL A 308 -6.23 22.67 5.70
C VAL A 308 -5.18 22.26 4.68
N PRO A 309 -5.46 21.29 3.79
CA PRO A 309 -4.50 20.97 2.74
C PRO A 309 -4.22 22.21 1.91
N PRO A 310 -2.96 22.53 1.62
CA PRO A 310 -2.64 23.67 0.79
C PRO A 310 -3.29 23.46 -0.58
N LYS A 311 -4.09 24.43 -1.00
CA LYS A 311 -4.60 24.44 -2.37
C LYS A 311 -3.41 24.53 -3.30
N PHE A 312 -3.33 23.63 -4.29
CA PHE A 312 -2.31 23.76 -5.30
C PHE A 312 -2.44 25.11 -6.01
N PRO A 313 -1.30 25.76 -6.33
CA PRO A 313 -1.30 26.94 -7.14
C PRO A 313 -2.02 26.68 -8.46
N GLN A 314 -2.62 27.72 -8.98
CA GLN A 314 -3.37 27.67 -10.22
C GLN A 314 -2.53 27.00 -11.33
N LEU A 315 -3.18 26.14 -12.12
CA LEU A 315 -2.58 25.53 -13.30
C LEU A 315 -2.23 26.63 -14.31
N ILE A 316 -0.97 26.69 -14.72
CA ILE A 316 -0.54 27.58 -15.81
C ILE A 316 -0.67 26.79 -17.12
N GLU A 317 -1.42 27.34 -18.06
CA GLU A 317 -1.55 26.77 -19.41
C GLU A 317 -0.56 27.47 -20.37
N LEU A 318 0.27 26.67 -21.04
CA LEU A 318 1.19 27.13 -22.06
C LEU A 318 0.75 26.56 -23.42
N GLU A 319 0.49 27.44 -24.37
CA GLU A 319 0.26 27.03 -25.75
C GLU A 319 1.56 26.55 -26.36
N ALA A 320 1.72 25.25 -26.50
CA ALA A 320 2.84 24.61 -27.15
C ALA A 320 2.46 23.21 -27.64
N ASP A 321 3.09 22.73 -28.69
CA ASP A 321 3.08 21.32 -29.00
C ASP A 321 4.03 20.59 -28.06
N SER A 322 3.66 19.41 -27.63
CA SER A 322 4.51 18.57 -26.74
C SER A 322 5.85 18.19 -27.39
N HIS A 323 6.00 18.39 -28.68
CA HIS A 323 7.23 18.19 -29.46
C HIS A 323 7.96 19.50 -29.80
N ASP A 324 7.44 20.64 -29.31
CA ASP A 324 8.05 21.94 -29.55
C ASP A 324 9.35 22.08 -28.76
N ASN A 325 10.45 22.21 -29.44
CA ASN A 325 11.79 22.41 -28.86
C ASN A 325 12.07 23.87 -28.49
N GLU A 326 11.13 24.75 -28.67
CA GLU A 326 11.33 26.16 -28.36
C GLU A 326 11.18 26.39 -26.85
N TRP A 327 11.98 27.30 -26.32
CA TRP A 327 11.85 27.77 -24.97
C TRP A 327 10.58 28.63 -24.83
N LYS A 328 9.70 28.22 -23.91
CA LYS A 328 8.50 28.98 -23.56
C LYS A 328 8.65 29.57 -22.17
N ARG A 329 8.29 30.85 -22.03
CA ARG A 329 8.21 31.49 -20.72
C ARG A 329 7.02 30.90 -19.95
N VAL A 330 7.28 30.44 -18.71
CA VAL A 330 6.24 29.88 -17.85
C VAL A 330 5.64 30.93 -16.93
N CYS A 331 6.47 31.52 -16.09
CA CYS A 331 6.05 32.51 -15.11
C CYS A 331 7.27 33.20 -14.49
N GLU A 332 7.01 34.20 -13.66
CA GLU A 332 8.02 34.82 -12.81
C GLU A 332 8.57 33.77 -11.80
N SER A 333 9.86 33.78 -11.56
CA SER A 333 10.56 32.84 -10.68
C SER A 333 10.04 32.87 -9.24
N VAL A 334 9.62 34.04 -8.75
CA VAL A 334 9.06 34.23 -7.41
C VAL A 334 7.77 33.46 -7.15
N LYS A 335 7.10 32.98 -8.18
CA LYS A 335 5.86 32.17 -8.05
C LYS A 335 6.11 30.76 -7.51
N ILE A 336 7.33 30.29 -7.53
CA ILE A 336 7.71 28.99 -6.97
C ILE A 336 8.75 29.24 -5.87
N ALA A 337 8.30 29.25 -4.63
CA ALA A 337 9.18 29.31 -3.47
C ALA A 337 10.07 28.07 -3.37
N GLU A 338 11.16 28.16 -2.61
CA GLU A 338 11.98 26.99 -2.28
C GLU A 338 11.12 25.89 -1.63
N GLY A 339 11.31 24.63 -2.04
CA GLY A 339 10.44 23.52 -1.67
C GLY A 339 9.07 23.53 -2.35
N GLY A 340 8.77 24.54 -3.16
CA GLY A 340 7.50 24.70 -3.85
C GLY A 340 7.37 23.88 -5.12
N LYS A 341 6.12 23.69 -5.54
CA LYS A 341 5.74 23.01 -6.78
C LYS A 341 4.75 23.86 -7.56
N LEU A 342 4.79 23.72 -8.88
CA LEU A 342 3.86 24.39 -9.80
C LEU A 342 3.42 23.41 -10.88
N ARG A 343 2.12 23.36 -11.16
CA ARG A 343 1.56 22.57 -12.26
C ARG A 343 1.48 23.44 -13.52
N VAL A 344 1.94 22.88 -14.63
CA VAL A 344 1.92 23.51 -15.92
C VAL A 344 1.31 22.55 -16.93
N ARG A 345 0.37 23.04 -17.75
CA ARG A 345 -0.05 22.34 -18.96
C ARG A 345 0.78 22.83 -20.14
N PHE A 346 1.61 21.97 -20.68
CA PHE A 346 2.46 22.25 -21.84
C PHE A 346 1.89 21.52 -23.05
N GLY A 347 1.09 22.22 -23.85
CA GLY A 347 0.28 21.59 -24.88
C GLY A 347 -0.69 20.57 -24.27
N ASN A 348 -0.61 19.31 -24.71
CA ASN A 348 -1.43 18.22 -24.19
C ASN A 348 -0.86 17.52 -22.97
N GLU A 349 0.30 17.94 -22.46
CA GLU A 349 0.99 17.30 -21.36
C GLU A 349 0.90 18.09 -20.06
N ASN A 350 0.69 17.36 -18.96
CA ASN A 350 0.80 17.92 -17.62
C ASN A 350 2.23 17.80 -17.12
N VAL A 351 2.84 18.92 -16.75
CA VAL A 351 4.21 19.03 -16.24
C VAL A 351 4.17 19.52 -14.81
N LEU A 352 5.06 19.00 -13.98
CA LEU A 352 5.29 19.44 -12.62
C LEU A 352 6.67 20.10 -12.53
N LEU A 353 6.69 21.39 -12.21
CA LEU A 353 7.88 22.12 -11.82
C LEU A 353 8.08 21.96 -10.33
N ILE A 354 9.32 21.74 -9.91
CA ILE A 354 9.72 21.56 -8.51
C ILE A 354 10.95 22.41 -8.25
N ARG A 355 10.88 23.27 -7.26
CA ARG A 355 12.05 24.04 -6.80
C ARG A 355 12.66 23.37 -5.59
N THR A 356 13.89 22.91 -5.73
CA THR A 356 14.75 22.52 -4.61
C THR A 356 15.65 23.71 -4.20
N SER A 357 16.41 23.59 -3.13
CA SER A 357 17.39 24.62 -2.74
C SER A 357 18.45 24.84 -3.81
N ALA A 358 18.81 23.79 -4.55
CA ALA A 358 19.86 23.82 -5.56
C ALA A 358 19.41 24.33 -6.93
N LYS A 359 18.19 23.97 -7.38
CA LYS A 359 17.71 24.27 -8.74
C LYS A 359 16.24 23.96 -8.97
N LEU A 360 15.76 24.33 -10.16
CA LEU A 360 14.48 23.90 -10.70
C LEU A 360 14.59 22.56 -11.43
N HIS A 361 13.53 21.76 -11.30
CA HIS A 361 13.32 20.54 -12.04
C HIS A 361 11.96 20.57 -12.74
N ALA A 362 11.84 19.93 -13.88
CA ALA A 362 10.59 19.78 -14.60
C ALA A 362 10.40 18.33 -15.07
N SER A 363 9.29 17.75 -14.70
CA SER A 363 8.94 16.36 -15.05
C SER A 363 7.48 16.24 -15.46
N GLN A 364 7.08 15.10 -16.04
CA GLN A 364 5.65 14.78 -16.13
C GLN A 364 4.99 14.87 -14.77
N ALA A 365 3.75 15.40 -14.71
CA ALA A 365 3.05 15.65 -13.46
C ALA A 365 2.41 14.39 -12.84
N ASN A 366 2.28 13.33 -13.62
CA ASN A 366 1.59 12.12 -13.21
C ASN A 366 2.53 10.92 -13.14
N CYS A 367 2.34 10.08 -12.13
CA CYS A 367 3.13 8.86 -11.97
C CYS A 367 2.93 7.91 -13.18
N PRO A 368 4.01 7.37 -13.79
CA PRO A 368 3.89 6.48 -14.93
C PRO A 368 3.28 5.12 -14.59
N HIS A 369 3.14 4.78 -13.31
CA HIS A 369 2.52 3.54 -12.85
C HIS A 369 0.98 3.57 -13.06
N LEU A 370 0.27 4.45 -12.37
CA LEU A 370 -1.20 4.53 -12.39
C LEU A 370 -1.76 5.93 -12.68
N GLY A 371 -0.93 6.86 -13.11
CA GLY A 371 -1.39 8.20 -13.46
C GLY A 371 -1.69 9.12 -12.27
N VAL A 372 -1.35 8.73 -11.05
CA VAL A 372 -1.59 9.53 -9.83
C VAL A 372 -0.79 10.83 -9.88
N ALA A 373 -1.40 11.95 -9.46
CA ALA A 373 -0.75 13.25 -9.43
C ALA A 373 0.45 13.26 -8.47
N LEU A 374 1.63 13.60 -8.99
CA LEU A 374 2.88 13.65 -8.22
C LEU A 374 3.00 14.94 -7.40
N ALA A 375 2.14 15.91 -7.65
CA ALA A 375 2.13 17.18 -6.92
C ALA A 375 1.91 16.99 -5.41
N ASP A 376 1.13 15.99 -5.01
CA ASP A 376 0.85 15.65 -3.61
C ASP A 376 2.01 14.92 -2.91
N GLY A 377 2.91 14.34 -3.70
CA GLY A 377 4.04 13.58 -3.18
C GLY A 377 5.09 14.47 -2.51
N PHE A 378 5.78 13.95 -1.53
CA PHE A 378 6.95 14.60 -0.93
C PHE A 378 8.10 14.66 -1.94
N HIS A 379 8.94 15.67 -1.85
CA HIS A 379 10.24 15.68 -2.50
C HIS A 379 11.33 16.20 -1.57
N ASP A 380 12.53 15.74 -1.79
CA ASP A 380 13.75 16.32 -1.22
C ASP A 380 14.64 16.85 -2.36
N GLU A 381 15.90 17.10 -2.09
CA GLU A 381 16.85 17.65 -3.07
C GLU A 381 17.13 16.72 -4.27
N LYS A 382 16.83 15.44 -4.14
CA LYS A 382 17.22 14.40 -5.12
C LYS A 382 16.06 13.61 -5.68
N GLN A 383 14.98 13.48 -4.92
CA GLN A 383 13.90 12.52 -5.22
C GLN A 383 12.52 13.14 -5.06
N LEU A 384 11.61 12.73 -5.93
CA LEU A 384 10.16 12.94 -5.83
C LEU A 384 9.50 11.60 -5.53
N PHE A 385 8.65 11.56 -4.52
CA PHE A 385 7.96 10.34 -4.08
C PHE A 385 6.51 10.34 -4.56
N CYS A 386 6.09 9.25 -5.20
CA CYS A 386 4.69 9.07 -5.57
C CYS A 386 3.83 8.91 -4.31
N PRO A 387 2.74 9.71 -4.16
CA PRO A 387 1.91 9.65 -2.96
C PRO A 387 1.14 8.33 -2.80
N ALA A 388 0.91 7.60 -3.91
CA ALA A 388 0.14 6.36 -3.85
C ALA A 388 0.94 5.20 -3.24
N HIS A 389 2.15 4.92 -3.75
CA HIS A 389 2.90 3.70 -3.41
C HIS A 389 4.33 3.97 -2.92
N GLY A 390 4.69 5.24 -2.65
CA GLY A 390 6.03 5.60 -2.19
C GLY A 390 7.15 5.38 -3.23
N LEU A 391 6.82 5.14 -4.50
CA LEU A 391 7.82 4.99 -5.57
C LEU A 391 8.62 6.29 -5.72
N ALA A 392 9.93 6.20 -5.57
CA ALA A 392 10.83 7.35 -5.64
C ALA A 392 11.40 7.53 -7.05
N PHE A 393 11.36 8.77 -7.54
CA PHE A 393 11.93 9.17 -8.83
C PHE A 393 13.07 10.15 -8.62
N ASN A 394 14.19 9.93 -9.24
CA ASN A 394 15.30 10.86 -9.24
C ASN A 394 14.94 12.14 -10.01
N LEU A 395 15.05 13.30 -9.39
CA LEU A 395 14.65 14.59 -9.96
C LEU A 395 15.49 15.03 -11.16
N GLN A 396 16.70 14.50 -11.31
CA GLN A 396 17.57 14.86 -12.44
C GLN A 396 17.36 13.94 -13.65
N SER A 397 17.20 12.64 -13.40
CA SER A 397 17.14 11.64 -14.46
C SER A 397 15.75 11.09 -14.75
N GLY A 398 14.80 11.27 -13.84
CA GLY A 398 13.46 10.66 -13.89
C GLY A 398 13.44 9.17 -13.58
N LEU A 399 14.59 8.54 -13.27
CA LEU A 399 14.68 7.12 -13.00
C LEU A 399 14.05 6.77 -11.63
N SER A 400 13.41 5.62 -11.57
CA SER A 400 12.96 5.01 -10.30
C SER A 400 13.70 3.70 -10.02
N SER A 401 13.40 3.05 -8.90
CA SER A 401 13.88 1.70 -8.60
C SER A 401 13.33 0.63 -9.57
N CYS A 402 12.25 0.93 -10.29
CA CYS A 402 11.71 0.08 -11.36
C CYS A 402 12.14 0.62 -12.73
N THR A 403 12.93 -0.14 -13.45
CA THR A 403 13.48 0.27 -14.78
C THR A 403 12.38 0.56 -15.82
N ALA A 404 11.22 -0.09 -15.70
CA ALA A 404 10.07 0.13 -16.58
C ALA A 404 9.27 1.41 -16.27
N LEU A 405 9.53 2.05 -15.12
CA LEU A 405 8.79 3.22 -14.64
C LEU A 405 9.74 4.42 -14.53
N ARG A 406 9.68 5.30 -15.51
CA ARG A 406 10.53 6.49 -15.58
C ARG A 406 9.69 7.72 -15.86
N LEU A 407 9.98 8.83 -15.17
CA LEU A 407 9.41 10.13 -15.50
C LEU A 407 10.02 10.69 -16.79
N ARG A 408 9.16 11.24 -17.66
CA ARG A 408 9.61 12.14 -18.70
C ARG A 408 10.09 13.43 -18.05
N MET A 409 11.28 13.87 -18.41
CA MET A 409 11.89 15.10 -17.92
C MET A 409 11.78 16.18 -18.99
N TYR A 410 11.78 17.44 -18.56
CA TYR A 410 11.80 18.62 -19.41
C TYR A 410 13.00 19.48 -19.04
N GLU A 411 13.47 20.28 -19.98
CA GLU A 411 14.48 21.27 -19.68
C GLU A 411 13.81 22.49 -19.05
N VAL A 412 14.40 22.99 -17.98
CA VAL A 412 13.92 24.17 -17.27
C VAL A 412 15.09 25.01 -16.81
N GLU A 413 15.00 26.33 -16.93
CA GLU A 413 16.00 27.28 -16.46
C GLU A 413 15.37 28.60 -16.03
N GLU A 414 16.11 29.35 -15.25
CA GLU A 414 15.78 30.72 -14.88
C GLU A 414 16.58 31.71 -15.74
N ARG A 415 15.88 32.67 -16.33
CA ARG A 415 16.46 33.75 -17.12
C ARG A 415 15.83 35.08 -16.71
N GLN A 416 16.62 36.00 -16.24
CA GLN A 416 16.20 37.38 -15.92
C GLN A 416 14.96 37.44 -14.98
N GLY A 417 14.88 36.53 -14.01
CA GLY A 417 13.78 36.47 -13.04
C GLY A 417 12.53 35.70 -13.52
N ASP A 418 12.57 35.12 -14.71
CA ASP A 418 11.52 34.29 -15.26
C ASP A 418 11.93 32.82 -15.38
N ILE A 419 10.97 31.93 -15.26
CA ILE A 419 11.12 30.49 -15.51
C ILE A 419 10.79 30.21 -16.97
N TRP A 420 11.69 29.52 -17.63
CA TRP A 420 11.56 29.05 -19.02
C TRP A 420 11.63 27.53 -19.07
N MET A 421 10.86 26.92 -19.96
CA MET A 421 10.79 25.46 -20.13
C MET A 421 10.73 25.10 -21.60
N ARG A 422 11.30 23.92 -21.95
CA ARG A 422 11.10 23.28 -23.26
C ARG A 422 11.02 21.76 -23.14
N ALA A 423 10.44 21.09 -24.14
CA ALA A 423 10.50 19.64 -24.24
C ALA A 423 11.94 19.16 -24.49
N THR A 424 12.34 18.07 -23.87
CA THR A 424 13.60 17.42 -24.19
C THR A 424 13.45 16.59 -25.46
N ASN A 425 14.24 16.89 -26.49
CA ASN A 425 14.39 16.00 -27.63
C ASN A 425 15.19 14.75 -27.24
N ARG A 426 14.60 13.83 -26.49
CA ARG A 426 15.13 12.48 -26.42
C ARG A 426 14.33 11.61 -27.37
N ALA A 427 14.98 11.26 -28.48
CA ALA A 427 14.60 10.08 -29.25
C ALA A 427 14.25 8.98 -28.26
N SER A 428 13.05 8.40 -28.41
CA SER A 428 12.63 7.21 -27.73
C SER A 428 13.76 6.19 -27.83
N VAL A 429 14.47 5.96 -26.74
CA VAL A 429 15.30 4.77 -26.65
C VAL A 429 14.29 3.62 -26.56
N HIS A 430 13.93 3.09 -27.73
CA HIS A 430 13.34 1.77 -27.79
C HIS A 430 14.39 0.82 -27.20
N VAL A 431 14.19 0.39 -25.98
CA VAL A 431 14.83 -0.83 -25.51
C VAL A 431 14.24 -1.91 -26.41
N ALA A 432 15.04 -2.38 -27.35
CA ALA A 432 14.73 -3.56 -28.11
C ALA A 432 14.45 -4.71 -27.12
N ALA A 433 13.43 -5.49 -27.44
CA ALA A 433 12.91 -6.62 -26.72
C ALA A 433 13.96 -7.66 -26.33
#